data_34ab0cc86b63acb89153ee0c438fecfc
#
_entry.id   34ab0cc86b63acb89153ee0c438fecfc
#
_cell.length_a   1.000
_cell.length_b   1.000
_cell.length_c   1.000
_cell.angle_alpha   90.00
_cell.angle_beta   90.00
_cell.angle_gamma   90.00
#
_symmetry.space_group_name_H-M   'P 1'
#
loop_
_entity.id
_entity.type
_entity.pdbx_description
1 polymer ?
#
loop_
_entity_poly.entity_id
_entity_poly.type
_entity_poly.pdbx_seq_one_letter_code
_entity_poly.pdbx_strand_id
1 'polypeptide(L)'
;MIWSIAWRNVWRNKMRSTIMIIAIALGLFAGVFIMAFMQGVVDARIESATKTELAHIQIHAPDFLVNNDINLQIRNAEEMIGKIAKAGSVIAVSRRLVTEPFIMAAHGTGGGKVLGVEPEREKNVTDLWEHIIDGAYLEHDSRMPPVVIGEKLAKKLRLRVSSRINMQMVDTQGNLSVKGYRVSGIYRTTNTAYDESTLFVRFADLQEQLGMDENRTHEIALILEDGDQAAEVKPSIRKLAGNNEVLTWKELSPEMALLTSSMDQYMYIFVLIILLALCFGIINTMLMAVLERVKEIGMLMAVGMNKRRIFKMIILESSLLTVSGGALGILIGSVITKIFETVPINLSMFADGLESYGFASQIYTSLRTEMLIITAILVILTGVLSAVYPARKALKLNPAEATRTE
;
A
#
# COMPACT_ATOMS: atom_id res chain seq x y z
N MET A 1 -47.05 -5.21 9.17
CA MET A 1 -47.60 -4.16 10.05
C MET A 1 -46.51 -3.35 10.77
N ILE A 2 -45.60 -3.95 11.58
CA ILE A 2 -44.56 -3.19 12.31
C ILE A 2 -43.61 -2.45 11.37
N TRP A 3 -43.19 -3.05 10.24
CA TRP A 3 -42.34 -2.43 9.22
C TRP A 3 -42.95 -1.17 8.60
N SER A 4 -44.26 -1.24 8.22
CA SER A 4 -44.97 -0.10 7.64
C SER A 4 -45.10 1.07 8.64
N ILE A 5 -45.28 0.76 9.94
CA ILE A 5 -45.32 1.75 11.01
C ILE A 5 -43.97 2.39 11.20
N ALA A 6 -42.89 1.58 11.27
CA ALA A 6 -41.53 2.08 11.42
C ALA A 6 -41.12 3.01 10.23
N TRP A 7 -41.43 2.61 9.00
CA TRP A 7 -41.18 3.44 7.80
C TRP A 7 -41.93 4.77 7.86
N ARG A 8 -43.21 4.77 8.21
CA ARG A 8 -43.99 6.01 8.33
C ARG A 8 -43.48 6.90 9.46
N ASN A 9 -42.99 6.30 10.55
CA ASN A 9 -42.40 7.04 11.67
C ASN A 9 -41.09 7.76 11.26
N VAL A 10 -40.24 7.10 10.51
CA VAL A 10 -39.00 7.72 9.97
C VAL A 10 -39.33 8.98 9.19
N TRP A 11 -40.35 8.93 8.32
CA TRP A 11 -40.69 10.06 7.45
C TRP A 11 -41.67 11.10 8.06
N ARG A 12 -42.15 10.87 9.27
CA ARG A 12 -43.06 11.81 9.96
C ARG A 12 -42.33 13.10 10.35
N ASN A 13 -41.09 13.00 10.80
CA ASN A 13 -40.23 14.16 11.07
C ASN A 13 -39.06 14.18 10.08
N LYS A 14 -39.37 14.69 8.88
CA LYS A 14 -38.44 14.68 7.74
C LYS A 14 -37.09 15.34 8.06
N MET A 15 -37.12 16.49 8.74
CA MET A 15 -35.90 17.23 9.04
C MET A 15 -34.92 16.44 9.91
N ARG A 16 -35.40 15.80 10.99
CA ARG A 16 -34.58 14.96 11.88
C ARG A 16 -34.00 13.76 11.14
N SER A 17 -34.87 13.03 10.42
CA SER A 17 -34.46 11.84 9.67
C SER A 17 -33.43 12.19 8.60
N THR A 18 -33.61 13.29 7.88
CA THR A 18 -32.66 13.77 6.88
C THR A 18 -31.32 14.15 7.51
N ILE A 19 -31.31 14.91 8.61
CA ILE A 19 -30.07 15.26 9.33
C ILE A 19 -29.33 14.01 9.78
N MET A 20 -30.04 13.00 10.31
CA MET A 20 -29.44 11.77 10.76
C MET A 20 -28.88 10.94 9.59
N ILE A 21 -29.63 10.83 8.49
CA ILE A 21 -29.16 10.14 7.27
C ILE A 21 -27.92 10.82 6.70
N ILE A 22 -27.93 12.17 6.63
CA ILE A 22 -26.76 12.93 6.16
C ILE A 22 -25.56 12.74 7.09
N ALA A 23 -25.75 12.79 8.40
CA ALA A 23 -24.67 12.61 9.36
C ALA A 23 -24.03 11.21 9.26
N ILE A 24 -24.85 10.18 9.12
CA ILE A 24 -24.37 8.81 8.90
C ILE A 24 -23.67 8.70 7.54
N ALA A 25 -24.25 9.27 6.50
CA ALA A 25 -23.69 9.25 5.15
C ALA A 25 -22.33 9.95 5.06
N LEU A 26 -22.20 11.14 5.68
CA LEU A 26 -20.93 11.88 5.72
C LEU A 26 -19.86 11.14 6.53
N GLY A 27 -20.22 10.59 7.68
CA GLY A 27 -19.30 9.82 8.50
C GLY A 27 -18.75 8.59 7.76
N LEU A 28 -19.61 7.87 7.05
CA LEU A 28 -19.23 6.70 6.27
C LEU A 28 -18.48 7.06 4.98
N PHE A 29 -18.90 8.11 4.29
CA PHE A 29 -18.15 8.66 3.17
C PHE A 29 -16.70 8.97 3.59
N ALA A 30 -16.51 9.73 4.67
CA ALA A 30 -15.20 10.06 5.18
C ALA A 30 -14.39 8.79 5.54
N GLY A 31 -15.04 7.80 6.17
CA GLY A 31 -14.41 6.54 6.51
C GLY A 31 -13.95 5.74 5.30
N VAL A 32 -14.83 5.54 4.32
CA VAL A 32 -14.50 4.84 3.06
C VAL A 32 -13.39 5.56 2.30
N PHE A 33 -13.46 6.89 2.23
CA PHE A 33 -12.44 7.69 1.53
C PHE A 33 -11.07 7.60 2.20
N ILE A 34 -11.00 7.75 3.54
CA ILE A 34 -9.73 7.64 4.28
C ILE A 34 -9.13 6.25 4.12
N MET A 35 -9.95 5.19 4.22
CA MET A 35 -9.47 3.81 4.02
C MET A 35 -8.92 3.60 2.62
N ALA A 36 -9.63 4.03 1.58
CA ALA A 36 -9.19 3.90 0.20
C ALA A 36 -7.94 4.75 -0.10
N PHE A 37 -7.82 5.93 0.51
CA PHE A 37 -6.64 6.78 0.41
C PHE A 37 -5.41 6.11 1.08
N MET A 38 -5.56 5.62 2.31
CA MET A 38 -4.47 4.93 3.02
C MET A 38 -4.04 3.65 2.31
N GLN A 39 -4.99 2.88 1.77
CA GLN A 39 -4.68 1.72 0.95
C GLN A 39 -3.89 2.12 -0.29
N GLY A 40 -4.30 3.18 -0.98
CA GLY A 40 -3.59 3.70 -2.15
C GLY A 40 -2.16 4.15 -1.85
N VAL A 41 -1.92 4.75 -0.67
CA VAL A 41 -0.56 5.10 -0.22
C VAL A 41 0.32 3.86 -0.08
N VAL A 42 -0.20 2.79 0.53
CA VAL A 42 0.53 1.53 0.71
C VAL A 42 0.77 0.85 -0.63
N ASP A 43 -0.26 0.73 -1.46
CA ASP A 43 -0.16 0.09 -2.77
C ASP A 43 0.86 0.81 -3.66
N ALA A 44 0.85 2.16 -3.68
CA ALA A 44 1.83 2.96 -4.40
C ALA A 44 3.27 2.75 -3.90
N ARG A 45 3.47 2.59 -2.58
CA ARG A 45 4.80 2.30 -2.01
C ARG A 45 5.29 0.91 -2.39
N ILE A 46 4.41 -0.10 -2.31
CA ILE A 46 4.73 -1.48 -2.71
C ILE A 46 5.07 -1.52 -4.20
N GLU A 47 4.24 -0.90 -5.03
CA GLU A 47 4.45 -0.85 -6.48
C GLU A 47 5.77 -0.17 -6.84
N SER A 48 6.05 1.00 -6.27
CA SER A 48 7.33 1.69 -6.46
C SER A 48 8.52 0.81 -6.06
N ALA A 49 8.47 0.18 -4.88
CA ALA A 49 9.57 -0.66 -4.43
C ALA A 49 9.76 -1.93 -5.27
N THR A 50 8.68 -2.58 -5.68
CA THR A 50 8.77 -3.82 -6.47
C THR A 50 9.14 -3.56 -7.92
N LYS A 51 8.69 -2.45 -8.53
CA LYS A 51 9.01 -2.11 -9.91
C LYS A 51 10.37 -1.43 -10.07
N THR A 52 10.84 -0.68 -9.06
CA THR A 52 12.07 0.11 -9.20
C THR A 52 13.25 -0.51 -8.45
N GLU A 53 13.02 -1.08 -7.25
CA GLU A 53 14.09 -1.46 -6.33
C GLU A 53 14.32 -2.98 -6.25
N LEU A 54 13.25 -3.77 -6.00
CA LEU A 54 13.36 -5.15 -5.53
C LEU A 54 13.00 -6.22 -6.56
N ALA A 55 12.05 -5.97 -7.48
CA ALA A 55 11.29 -6.98 -8.21
C ALA A 55 10.37 -7.82 -7.27
N HIS A 56 9.54 -8.72 -7.83
CA HIS A 56 8.57 -9.49 -7.05
C HIS A 56 9.21 -10.67 -6.32
N ILE A 57 10.19 -11.33 -6.94
CA ILE A 57 10.97 -12.44 -6.38
C ILE A 57 12.44 -12.23 -6.75
N GLN A 58 13.32 -12.54 -5.81
CA GLN A 58 14.75 -12.61 -6.06
C GLN A 58 15.28 -14.00 -5.69
N ILE A 59 16.30 -14.43 -6.43
CA ILE A 59 17.05 -15.66 -6.15
C ILE A 59 18.49 -15.28 -5.87
N HIS A 60 19.04 -15.80 -4.80
CA HIS A 60 20.43 -15.59 -4.37
C HIS A 60 21.11 -16.92 -4.03
N ALA A 61 22.44 -16.92 -4.01
CA ALA A 61 23.16 -17.99 -3.38
C ALA A 61 22.86 -18.00 -1.87
N PRO A 62 22.90 -19.17 -1.19
CA PRO A 62 22.69 -19.24 0.24
C PRO A 62 23.61 -18.27 1.01
N ASP A 63 23.05 -17.60 2.02
CA ASP A 63 23.73 -16.63 2.87
C ASP A 63 24.27 -15.36 2.18
N PHE A 64 23.99 -15.14 0.90
CA PHE A 64 24.50 -13.97 0.15
C PHE A 64 24.02 -12.65 0.78
N LEU A 65 22.72 -12.53 1.09
CA LEU A 65 22.14 -11.30 1.66
C LEU A 65 22.62 -10.99 3.09
N VAL A 66 23.09 -12.02 3.82
CA VAL A 66 23.58 -11.84 5.19
C VAL A 66 25.05 -11.42 5.20
N ASN A 67 25.86 -12.00 4.30
CA ASN A 67 27.31 -11.81 4.31
C ASN A 67 27.79 -10.77 3.31
N ASN A 68 26.99 -10.44 2.28
CA ASN A 68 27.38 -9.61 1.13
C ASN A 68 28.72 -10.03 0.48
N ASP A 69 29.04 -11.36 0.55
CA ASP A 69 30.30 -11.88 0.00
C ASP A 69 30.16 -12.13 -1.50
N ILE A 70 30.98 -11.46 -2.28
CA ILE A 70 31.03 -11.56 -3.76
C ILE A 70 31.37 -12.98 -4.27
N ASN A 71 31.86 -13.87 -3.39
CA ASN A 71 32.14 -15.26 -3.74
C ASN A 71 30.90 -16.17 -3.61
N LEU A 72 29.84 -15.70 -2.97
CA LEU A 72 28.55 -16.39 -2.90
C LEU A 72 27.76 -16.12 -4.19
N GLN A 73 27.94 -16.99 -5.18
CA GLN A 73 27.45 -16.80 -6.55
C GLN A 73 26.50 -17.91 -6.95
N ILE A 74 25.46 -17.56 -7.71
CA ILE A 74 24.62 -18.49 -8.44
C ILE A 74 25.39 -19.01 -9.64
N ARG A 75 25.54 -20.33 -9.74
CA ARG A 75 26.18 -21.00 -10.89
C ARG A 75 25.12 -21.37 -11.94
N ASN A 76 25.54 -21.44 -13.21
CA ASN A 76 24.66 -21.81 -14.34
C ASN A 76 23.42 -20.88 -14.42
N ALA A 77 23.63 -19.58 -14.23
CA ALA A 77 22.55 -18.59 -14.16
C ALA A 77 21.67 -18.58 -15.43
N GLU A 78 22.28 -18.65 -16.63
CA GLU A 78 21.52 -18.63 -17.88
C GLU A 78 20.62 -19.87 -18.07
N GLU A 79 21.10 -21.05 -17.69
CA GLU A 79 20.27 -22.28 -17.74
C GLU A 79 19.08 -22.17 -16.79
N MET A 80 19.31 -21.64 -15.59
CA MET A 80 18.28 -21.40 -14.58
C MET A 80 17.26 -20.38 -15.07
N ILE A 81 17.69 -19.25 -15.62
CA ILE A 81 16.84 -18.21 -16.22
C ILE A 81 15.97 -18.83 -17.34
N GLY A 82 16.57 -19.64 -18.22
CA GLY A 82 15.85 -20.29 -19.30
C GLY A 82 14.76 -21.27 -18.84
N LYS A 83 14.92 -21.90 -17.68
CA LYS A 83 13.89 -22.75 -17.04
C LYS A 83 12.79 -21.90 -16.39
N ILE A 84 13.18 -20.86 -15.67
CA ILE A 84 12.26 -19.97 -14.94
C ILE A 84 11.39 -19.16 -15.90
N ALA A 85 11.96 -18.64 -16.99
CA ALA A 85 11.23 -17.87 -18.01
C ALA A 85 10.11 -18.68 -18.70
N LYS A 86 10.15 -20.00 -18.62
CA LYS A 86 9.10 -20.90 -19.13
C LYS A 86 7.99 -21.17 -18.10
N ALA A 87 8.15 -20.74 -16.88
CA ALA A 87 7.08 -20.81 -15.87
C ALA A 87 6.02 -19.76 -16.20
N GLY A 88 4.78 -20.19 -16.45
CA GLY A 88 3.72 -19.37 -17.04
C GLY A 88 3.27 -18.14 -16.23
N SER A 89 3.77 -17.97 -15.00
CA SER A 89 3.49 -16.83 -14.12
C SER A 89 4.58 -15.75 -14.16
N VAL A 90 5.71 -15.98 -14.86
CA VAL A 90 6.85 -15.08 -14.92
C VAL A 90 6.82 -14.27 -16.21
N ILE A 91 6.79 -12.95 -16.12
CA ILE A 91 6.79 -12.04 -17.27
C ILE A 91 8.22 -11.72 -17.72
N ALA A 92 9.11 -11.42 -16.76
CA ALA A 92 10.47 -11.00 -17.03
C ALA A 92 11.45 -11.52 -16.00
N VAL A 93 12.69 -11.72 -16.43
CA VAL A 93 13.81 -12.19 -15.61
C VAL A 93 15.07 -11.43 -16.00
N SER A 94 15.79 -10.92 -15.01
CA SER A 94 17.10 -10.28 -15.20
C SER A 94 18.10 -10.84 -14.19
N ARG A 95 19.37 -10.96 -14.62
CA ARG A 95 20.48 -11.28 -13.71
C ARG A 95 21.22 -10.01 -13.33
N ARG A 96 21.69 -9.97 -12.09
CA ARG A 96 22.38 -8.82 -11.53
C ARG A 96 23.64 -9.23 -10.78
N LEU A 97 24.69 -8.44 -10.93
CA LEU A 97 25.83 -8.46 -10.05
C LEU A 97 25.63 -7.40 -8.97
N VAL A 98 25.95 -7.73 -7.74
CA VAL A 98 25.75 -6.85 -6.58
C VAL A 98 27.06 -6.72 -5.83
N THR A 99 27.50 -5.49 -5.55
CA THR A 99 28.66 -5.21 -4.72
C THR A 99 28.55 -3.83 -4.09
N GLU A 100 29.37 -3.56 -3.08
CA GLU A 100 29.39 -2.29 -2.35
C GLU A 100 30.79 -1.66 -2.46
N PRO A 101 31.11 -0.96 -3.58
CA PRO A 101 32.40 -0.31 -3.75
C PRO A 101 32.52 0.95 -2.91
N PHE A 102 33.78 1.32 -2.67
CA PHE A 102 34.14 2.68 -2.28
C PHE A 102 34.21 3.57 -3.52
N ILE A 103 33.41 4.63 -3.52
CA ILE A 103 33.25 5.56 -4.64
C ILE A 103 34.13 6.79 -4.40
N MET A 104 34.97 7.10 -5.36
CA MET A 104 35.84 8.26 -5.33
C MET A 104 35.49 9.22 -6.48
N ALA A 105 35.13 10.43 -6.14
CA ALA A 105 34.84 11.51 -7.07
C ALA A 105 35.82 12.69 -6.84
N ALA A 106 35.84 13.65 -7.76
CA ALA A 106 36.72 14.81 -7.65
C ALA A 106 36.48 15.68 -6.41
N HIS A 107 35.22 15.69 -5.91
CA HIS A 107 34.81 16.58 -4.79
C HIS A 107 34.38 15.83 -3.55
N GLY A 108 34.58 14.53 -3.49
CA GLY A 108 34.16 13.73 -2.31
C GLY A 108 34.29 12.23 -2.55
N THR A 109 34.03 11.51 -1.49
CA THR A 109 34.00 10.06 -1.47
C THR A 109 32.68 9.57 -0.87
N GLY A 110 32.31 8.36 -1.22
CA GLY A 110 31.09 7.72 -0.67
C GLY A 110 31.16 6.20 -0.80
N GLY A 111 30.24 5.54 -0.17
CA GLY A 111 29.92 4.13 -0.41
C GLY A 111 28.55 4.04 -1.04
N GLY A 112 28.27 2.93 -1.69
CA GLY A 112 26.96 2.65 -2.26
C GLY A 112 26.87 1.26 -2.83
N LYS A 113 25.67 0.77 -3.03
CA LYS A 113 25.36 -0.50 -3.68
C LYS A 113 25.45 -0.31 -5.19
N VAL A 114 26.26 -1.11 -5.87
CA VAL A 114 26.35 -1.13 -7.32
C VAL A 114 25.66 -2.35 -7.87
N LEU A 115 24.74 -2.13 -8.79
CA LEU A 115 24.06 -3.16 -9.54
C LEU A 115 24.61 -3.21 -10.96
N GLY A 116 25.26 -4.32 -11.30
CA GLY A 116 25.64 -4.63 -12.68
C GLY A 116 24.49 -5.31 -13.39
N VAL A 117 23.91 -4.67 -14.38
CA VAL A 117 22.69 -5.12 -15.07
C VAL A 117 22.87 -5.28 -16.56
N GLU A 118 22.08 -6.15 -17.19
CA GLU A 118 21.93 -6.22 -18.65
C GLU A 118 20.82 -5.25 -19.07
N PRO A 119 21.12 -4.10 -19.70
CA PRO A 119 20.13 -3.04 -19.91
C PRO A 119 18.84 -3.51 -20.58
N GLU A 120 18.95 -4.37 -21.60
CA GLU A 120 17.79 -4.83 -22.36
C GLU A 120 16.88 -5.80 -21.57
N ARG A 121 17.46 -6.60 -20.68
CA ARG A 121 16.66 -7.47 -19.80
C ARG A 121 16.11 -6.69 -18.60
N GLU A 122 16.92 -5.79 -18.06
CA GLU A 122 16.57 -5.01 -16.88
C GLU A 122 15.41 -4.05 -17.14
N LYS A 123 15.31 -3.46 -18.35
CA LYS A 123 14.15 -2.64 -18.77
C LYS A 123 12.80 -3.34 -18.67
N ASN A 124 12.77 -4.68 -18.70
CA ASN A 124 11.56 -5.46 -18.53
C ASN A 124 11.29 -5.85 -17.06
N VAL A 125 12.28 -5.69 -16.18
CA VAL A 125 12.19 -6.05 -14.76
C VAL A 125 12.00 -4.82 -13.89
N THR A 126 12.67 -3.71 -14.23
CA THR A 126 12.51 -2.44 -13.52
C THR A 126 12.18 -1.30 -14.47
N ASP A 127 11.50 -0.29 -13.93
CA ASP A 127 11.15 0.95 -14.62
C ASP A 127 12.21 2.06 -14.43
N LEU A 128 13.37 1.75 -13.85
CA LEU A 128 14.40 2.74 -13.53
C LEU A 128 14.83 3.59 -14.74
N TRP A 129 14.82 3.01 -15.92
CA TRP A 129 15.17 3.72 -17.17
C TRP A 129 14.18 4.85 -17.50
N GLU A 130 12.93 4.77 -17.03
CA GLU A 130 11.93 5.85 -17.15
C GLU A 130 12.17 7.00 -16.17
N HIS A 131 12.93 6.73 -15.10
CA HIS A 131 13.23 7.69 -14.04
C HIS A 131 14.50 8.51 -14.31
N ILE A 132 15.11 8.42 -15.49
CA ILE A 132 16.27 9.24 -15.87
C ILE A 132 15.84 10.70 -16.04
N ILE A 133 16.41 11.58 -15.23
CA ILE A 133 16.14 13.03 -15.27
C ILE A 133 17.18 13.83 -16.05
N ASP A 134 18.38 13.29 -16.23
CA ASP A 134 19.46 13.93 -17.00
C ASP A 134 20.37 12.83 -17.61
N GLY A 135 20.75 12.99 -18.88
CA GLY A 135 21.59 12.03 -19.61
C GLY A 135 20.82 10.84 -20.18
N ALA A 136 21.46 9.65 -20.21
CA ALA A 136 20.91 8.42 -20.79
C ALA A 136 21.17 7.19 -19.92
N TYR A 137 20.29 6.19 -20.02
CA TYR A 137 20.38 4.93 -19.26
C TYR A 137 21.47 4.02 -19.86
N LEU A 138 22.62 3.94 -19.18
CA LEU A 138 23.74 3.03 -19.50
C LEU A 138 24.20 3.06 -20.98
N GLU A 139 23.80 4.08 -21.74
CA GLU A 139 24.16 4.30 -23.13
C GLU A 139 25.24 5.38 -23.18
N HIS A 140 26.47 5.02 -23.51
CA HIS A 140 27.51 6.01 -23.76
C HIS A 140 28.66 5.43 -24.62
N ASP A 141 28.93 6.07 -25.75
CA ASP A 141 30.06 5.75 -26.61
C ASP A 141 31.34 6.43 -26.10
N SER A 142 31.86 5.91 -24.98
CA SER A 142 33.16 6.36 -24.49
C SER A 142 34.05 5.19 -24.14
N ARG A 143 35.36 5.44 -24.07
CA ARG A 143 36.33 4.43 -23.61
C ARG A 143 36.15 4.00 -22.17
N MET A 144 35.43 4.80 -21.36
CA MET A 144 35.10 4.46 -19.98
C MET A 144 33.69 3.86 -19.91
N PRO A 145 33.49 2.81 -19.12
CA PRO A 145 32.17 2.24 -18.94
C PRO A 145 31.16 3.23 -18.32
N PRO A 146 29.87 3.18 -18.72
CA PRO A 146 28.86 4.08 -18.21
C PRO A 146 28.44 3.68 -16.79
N VAL A 147 28.04 4.70 -16.02
CA VAL A 147 27.37 4.52 -14.73
C VAL A 147 26.19 5.46 -14.64
N VAL A 148 25.07 4.96 -14.16
CA VAL A 148 23.87 5.73 -13.82
C VAL A 148 23.81 5.86 -12.30
N ILE A 149 23.59 7.08 -11.81
CA ILE A 149 23.63 7.42 -10.38
C ILE A 149 22.34 8.13 -9.96
N GLY A 150 21.93 7.97 -8.71
CA GLY A 150 20.78 8.70 -8.19
C GLY A 150 21.06 10.18 -7.97
N GLU A 151 20.01 11.00 -8.06
CA GLU A 151 20.12 12.46 -7.94
C GLU A 151 20.71 12.90 -6.60
N LYS A 152 20.37 12.23 -5.50
CA LYS A 152 20.88 12.56 -4.16
C LYS A 152 22.38 12.30 -4.05
N LEU A 153 22.85 11.15 -4.60
CA LEU A 153 24.27 10.83 -4.65
C LEU A 153 25.02 11.84 -5.56
N ALA A 154 24.42 12.18 -6.71
CA ALA A 154 24.99 13.18 -7.62
C ALA A 154 25.19 14.53 -6.93
N LYS A 155 24.18 15.01 -6.19
CA LYS A 155 24.25 16.25 -5.40
C LYS A 155 25.30 16.17 -4.29
N LYS A 156 25.33 15.07 -3.53
CA LYS A 156 26.28 14.84 -2.43
C LYS A 156 27.73 14.86 -2.90
N LEU A 157 28.05 14.23 -4.02
CA LEU A 157 29.38 14.16 -4.59
C LEU A 157 29.66 15.25 -5.63
N ARG A 158 28.73 16.18 -5.88
CA ARG A 158 28.79 17.26 -6.88
C ARG A 158 29.10 16.75 -8.29
N LEU A 159 28.43 15.64 -8.66
CA LEU A 159 28.56 15.01 -9.96
C LEU A 159 27.49 15.53 -10.94
N ARG A 160 27.85 15.51 -12.24
CA ARG A 160 26.96 15.81 -13.37
C ARG A 160 27.14 14.73 -14.43
N VAL A 161 26.28 14.69 -15.41
CA VAL A 161 26.46 13.85 -16.60
C VAL A 161 27.85 14.15 -17.21
N SER A 162 28.54 13.11 -17.67
CA SER A 162 29.93 13.09 -18.13
C SER A 162 31.02 13.23 -17.05
N SER A 163 30.66 13.41 -15.77
CA SER A 163 31.64 13.37 -14.66
C SER A 163 32.32 12.00 -14.58
N ARG A 164 33.57 11.97 -14.13
CA ARG A 164 34.30 10.73 -13.87
C ARG A 164 34.21 10.37 -12.40
N ILE A 165 33.96 9.08 -12.10
CA ILE A 165 34.13 8.48 -10.78
C ILE A 165 35.06 7.27 -10.88
N ASN A 166 35.75 6.95 -9.81
CA ASN A 166 36.46 5.69 -9.66
C ASN A 166 35.77 4.84 -8.61
N MET A 167 35.54 3.57 -8.94
CA MET A 167 35.00 2.60 -8.00
C MET A 167 36.11 1.63 -7.60
N GLN A 168 36.30 1.51 -6.29
CA GLN A 168 37.27 0.63 -5.66
C GLN A 168 36.54 -0.48 -4.94
N MET A 169 36.87 -1.73 -5.24
CA MET A 169 36.27 -2.93 -4.64
C MET A 169 37.30 -4.05 -4.60
N VAL A 170 37.00 -5.09 -3.83
CA VAL A 170 37.78 -6.32 -3.84
C VAL A 170 37.25 -7.26 -4.92
N ASP A 171 38.12 -7.87 -5.70
CA ASP A 171 37.75 -8.88 -6.71
C ASP A 171 37.55 -10.28 -6.06
N THR A 172 37.09 -11.25 -6.86
CA THR A 172 36.87 -12.63 -6.40
C THR A 172 38.16 -13.37 -5.99
N GLN A 173 39.32 -12.82 -6.30
CA GLN A 173 40.64 -13.35 -5.92
C GLN A 173 41.21 -12.68 -4.66
N GLY A 174 40.47 -11.70 -4.09
CA GLY A 174 40.92 -10.91 -2.95
C GLY A 174 41.82 -9.72 -3.28
N ASN A 175 42.01 -9.38 -4.54
CA ASN A 175 42.82 -8.24 -4.95
C ASN A 175 41.98 -6.96 -4.97
N LEU A 176 42.64 -5.83 -4.69
CA LEU A 176 42.01 -4.53 -4.79
C LEU A 176 41.92 -4.08 -6.26
N SER A 177 40.71 -3.97 -6.77
CA SER A 177 40.40 -3.52 -8.13
C SER A 177 39.90 -2.08 -8.12
N VAL A 178 40.46 -1.21 -9.00
CA VAL A 178 40.01 0.18 -9.18
C VAL A 178 39.74 0.41 -10.64
N LYS A 179 38.50 0.77 -10.98
CA LYS A 179 38.10 1.07 -12.35
C LYS A 179 37.39 2.42 -12.43
N GLY A 180 37.68 3.18 -13.48
CA GLY A 180 37.04 4.47 -13.75
C GLY A 180 35.77 4.31 -14.55
N TYR A 181 34.71 4.98 -14.12
CA TYR A 181 33.41 5.03 -14.78
C TYR A 181 33.04 6.45 -15.15
N ARG A 182 32.21 6.62 -16.17
CA ARG A 182 31.68 7.91 -16.58
C ARG A 182 30.18 7.97 -16.34
N VAL A 183 29.72 9.00 -15.65
CA VAL A 183 28.27 9.21 -15.41
C VAL A 183 27.59 9.42 -16.76
N SER A 184 26.75 8.47 -17.16
CA SER A 184 25.92 8.52 -18.38
C SER A 184 24.54 9.10 -18.14
N GLY A 185 23.99 8.91 -16.94
CA GLY A 185 22.67 9.42 -16.57
C GLY A 185 22.52 9.61 -15.07
N ILE A 186 21.58 10.45 -14.72
CA ILE A 186 21.16 10.71 -13.35
C ILE A 186 19.68 10.33 -13.26
N TYR A 187 19.33 9.47 -12.32
CA TYR A 187 17.95 9.08 -12.09
C TYR A 187 17.39 9.67 -10.78
N ARG A 188 16.08 9.76 -10.69
CA ARG A 188 15.37 10.17 -9.50
C ARG A 188 14.13 9.29 -9.32
N THR A 189 14.07 8.59 -8.18
CA THR A 189 12.91 7.78 -7.79
C THR A 189 12.10 8.48 -6.71
N THR A 190 11.07 7.80 -6.23
CA THR A 190 10.31 8.24 -5.05
C THR A 190 11.02 7.94 -3.73
N ASN A 191 12.16 7.21 -3.75
CA ASN A 191 12.91 6.80 -2.57
C ASN A 191 14.27 7.51 -2.50
N THR A 192 14.33 8.55 -1.68
CA THR A 192 15.56 9.34 -1.47
C THR A 192 16.75 8.51 -0.99
N ALA A 193 16.52 7.51 -0.11
CA ALA A 193 17.59 6.66 0.41
C ALA A 193 18.15 5.74 -0.68
N TYR A 194 17.29 5.25 -1.58
CA TYR A 194 17.71 4.49 -2.74
C TYR A 194 18.55 5.34 -3.71
N ASP A 195 18.10 6.57 -3.99
CA ASP A 195 18.81 7.53 -4.85
C ASP A 195 20.18 7.98 -4.28
N GLU A 196 20.34 7.90 -2.96
CA GLU A 196 21.62 8.24 -2.31
C GLU A 196 22.61 7.08 -2.29
N SER A 197 22.12 5.84 -2.33
CA SER A 197 22.93 4.66 -2.08
C SER A 197 23.14 3.72 -3.28
N THR A 198 22.36 3.84 -4.36
CA THR A 198 22.38 2.85 -5.44
C THR A 198 22.91 3.43 -6.77
N LEU A 199 23.73 2.63 -7.46
CA LEU A 199 24.30 2.94 -8.76
C LEU A 199 24.07 1.76 -9.71
N PHE A 200 23.99 2.05 -11.02
CA PHE A 200 23.83 1.04 -12.04
C PHE A 200 24.98 1.12 -13.04
N VAL A 201 25.49 -0.06 -13.39
CA VAL A 201 26.53 -0.22 -14.41
C VAL A 201 26.15 -1.39 -15.33
N ARG A 202 26.81 -1.52 -16.47
CA ARG A 202 26.60 -2.69 -17.32
C ARG A 202 27.15 -3.94 -16.64
N PHE A 203 26.41 -5.04 -16.77
CA PHE A 203 26.77 -6.34 -16.21
C PHE A 203 28.19 -6.74 -16.60
N ALA A 204 28.53 -6.67 -17.89
CA ALA A 204 29.85 -7.07 -18.41
C ALA A 204 30.99 -6.23 -17.81
N ASP A 205 30.80 -4.92 -17.63
CA ASP A 205 31.83 -4.02 -17.10
C ASP A 205 32.14 -4.32 -15.61
N LEU A 206 31.11 -4.66 -14.84
CA LEU A 206 31.26 -5.04 -13.43
C LEU A 206 31.80 -6.46 -13.29
N GLN A 207 31.38 -7.38 -14.14
CA GLN A 207 31.85 -8.76 -14.19
C GLN A 207 33.38 -8.80 -14.44
N GLU A 208 33.86 -8.04 -15.43
CA GLU A 208 35.28 -7.89 -15.70
C GLU A 208 36.04 -7.33 -14.49
N GLN A 209 35.49 -6.30 -13.82
CA GLN A 209 36.13 -5.68 -12.67
C GLN A 209 36.21 -6.59 -11.46
N LEU A 210 35.21 -7.44 -11.27
CA LEU A 210 35.13 -8.45 -10.18
C LEU A 210 35.93 -9.71 -10.50
N GLY A 211 36.36 -9.93 -11.74
CA GLY A 211 37.02 -11.17 -12.16
C GLY A 211 36.12 -12.39 -12.09
N MET A 212 34.83 -12.22 -12.39
CA MET A 212 33.84 -13.31 -12.31
C MET A 212 33.71 -14.07 -13.62
N ASP A 213 33.41 -15.37 -13.54
CA ASP A 213 33.11 -16.23 -14.68
C ASP A 213 31.80 -15.79 -15.37
N GLU A 214 31.70 -16.01 -16.70
CA GLU A 214 30.58 -15.52 -17.53
C GLU A 214 29.20 -16.03 -17.13
N ASN A 215 29.10 -17.24 -16.62
CA ASN A 215 27.82 -17.87 -16.28
C ASN A 215 27.49 -17.85 -14.77
N ARG A 216 27.97 -16.82 -14.07
CA ARG A 216 27.73 -16.60 -12.66
C ARG A 216 27.05 -15.25 -12.42
N THR A 217 26.24 -15.19 -11.35
CA THR A 217 25.58 -13.97 -10.93
C THR A 217 25.35 -13.97 -9.43
N HIS A 218 25.09 -12.81 -8.82
CA HIS A 218 24.74 -12.71 -7.41
C HIS A 218 23.23 -12.79 -7.18
N GLU A 219 22.46 -12.24 -8.14
CA GLU A 219 21.01 -12.10 -8.03
C GLU A 219 20.35 -12.44 -9.36
N ILE A 220 19.18 -13.12 -9.28
CA ILE A 220 18.24 -13.24 -10.40
C ILE A 220 16.93 -12.63 -9.92
N ALA A 221 16.52 -11.54 -10.58
CA ALA A 221 15.31 -10.80 -10.27
C ALA A 221 14.18 -11.20 -11.22
N LEU A 222 12.96 -11.35 -10.70
CA LEU A 222 11.79 -11.87 -11.40
C LEU A 222 10.60 -10.95 -11.23
N ILE A 223 9.91 -10.66 -12.34
CA ILE A 223 8.60 -10.00 -12.35
C ILE A 223 7.53 -11.03 -12.70
N LEU A 224 6.49 -11.08 -11.90
CA LEU A 224 5.30 -11.90 -12.09
C LEU A 224 4.18 -11.06 -12.69
N GLU A 225 3.19 -11.74 -13.29
CA GLU A 225 1.97 -11.09 -13.78
C GLU A 225 1.21 -10.38 -12.64
N ASP A 226 1.20 -11.00 -11.46
CA ASP A 226 0.62 -10.45 -10.24
C ASP A 226 1.62 -10.60 -9.08
N GLY A 227 2.11 -9.47 -8.56
CA GLY A 227 3.08 -9.42 -7.46
C GLY A 227 2.52 -9.93 -6.13
N ASP A 228 1.20 -9.88 -5.93
CA ASP A 228 0.56 -10.41 -4.73
C ASP A 228 0.63 -11.93 -4.66
N GLN A 229 0.73 -12.61 -5.81
CA GLN A 229 0.88 -14.07 -5.90
C GLN A 229 2.32 -14.56 -5.70
N ALA A 230 3.27 -13.68 -5.39
CA ALA A 230 4.67 -14.06 -5.20
C ALA A 230 4.86 -15.19 -4.18
N ALA A 231 4.08 -15.21 -3.10
CA ALA A 231 4.12 -16.27 -2.10
C ALA A 231 3.61 -17.62 -2.62
N GLU A 232 2.62 -17.63 -3.50
CA GLU A 232 2.04 -18.83 -4.11
C GLU A 232 2.94 -19.41 -5.20
N VAL A 233 3.61 -18.53 -5.97
CA VAL A 233 4.53 -18.91 -7.06
C VAL A 233 5.89 -19.36 -6.52
N LYS A 234 6.35 -18.84 -5.37
CA LYS A 234 7.64 -19.15 -4.76
C LYS A 234 7.98 -20.64 -4.69
N PRO A 235 7.09 -21.58 -4.27
CA PRO A 235 7.42 -23.01 -4.19
C PRO A 235 7.77 -23.62 -5.56
N SER A 236 7.16 -23.14 -6.65
CA SER A 236 7.45 -23.60 -8.01
C SER A 236 8.81 -23.10 -8.50
N ILE A 237 9.13 -21.82 -8.25
CA ILE A 237 10.44 -21.23 -8.56
C ILE A 237 11.54 -21.90 -7.74
N ARG A 238 11.32 -22.20 -6.45
CA ARG A 238 12.29 -22.86 -5.59
C ARG A 238 12.72 -24.24 -6.11
N LYS A 239 11.81 -24.99 -6.74
CA LYS A 239 12.15 -26.29 -7.36
C LYS A 239 13.10 -26.10 -8.56
N LEU A 240 13.00 -24.99 -9.27
CA LEU A 240 13.86 -24.67 -10.42
C LEU A 240 15.19 -24.03 -9.98
N ALA A 241 15.20 -23.33 -8.85
CA ALA A 241 16.37 -22.66 -8.30
C ALA A 241 17.38 -23.58 -7.62
N GLY A 242 17.06 -24.89 -7.43
CA GLY A 242 17.94 -25.86 -6.82
C GLY A 242 18.27 -25.54 -5.36
N ASN A 243 19.57 -25.36 -5.03
CA ASN A 243 20.02 -25.07 -3.69
C ASN A 243 20.05 -23.56 -3.36
N ASN A 244 19.63 -22.70 -4.29
CA ASN A 244 19.63 -21.25 -4.07
C ASN A 244 18.43 -20.82 -3.24
N GLU A 245 18.56 -19.70 -2.54
CA GLU A 245 17.48 -19.07 -1.79
C GLU A 245 16.54 -18.32 -2.72
N VAL A 246 15.25 -18.50 -2.53
CA VAL A 246 14.21 -17.81 -3.27
C VAL A 246 13.43 -16.97 -2.29
N LEU A 247 13.43 -15.66 -2.48
CA LEU A 247 12.83 -14.69 -1.56
C LEU A 247 11.80 -13.82 -2.29
N THR A 248 10.67 -13.63 -1.67
CA THR A 248 9.64 -12.68 -2.12
C THR A 248 10.00 -11.26 -1.68
N TRP A 249 9.42 -10.26 -2.29
CA TRP A 249 9.61 -8.86 -1.92
C TRP A 249 9.30 -8.60 -0.42
N LYS A 250 8.36 -9.35 0.18
CA LYS A 250 8.04 -9.26 1.62
C LYS A 250 9.16 -9.78 2.51
N GLU A 251 9.89 -10.79 2.05
CA GLU A 251 11.03 -11.35 2.77
C GLU A 251 12.30 -10.53 2.56
N LEU A 252 12.44 -9.90 1.39
CA LEU A 252 13.55 -8.99 1.07
C LEU A 252 13.45 -7.67 1.82
N SER A 253 12.24 -7.18 2.05
CA SER A 253 11.97 -5.96 2.81
C SER A 253 10.97 -6.20 3.93
N PRO A 254 11.43 -6.70 5.09
CA PRO A 254 10.58 -6.93 6.26
C PRO A 254 9.87 -5.66 6.75
N GLU A 255 10.48 -4.49 6.55
CA GLU A 255 9.89 -3.20 6.89
C GLU A 255 8.61 -2.94 6.09
N MET A 256 8.61 -3.24 4.79
CA MET A 256 7.42 -3.11 3.94
C MET A 256 6.36 -4.15 4.29
N ALA A 257 6.77 -5.38 4.62
CA ALA A 257 5.85 -6.42 5.09
C ALA A 257 5.15 -6.00 6.40
N LEU A 258 5.91 -5.41 7.34
CA LEU A 258 5.36 -4.84 8.58
C LEU A 258 4.44 -3.65 8.31
N LEU A 259 4.80 -2.76 7.38
CA LEU A 259 3.97 -1.63 6.99
C LEU A 259 2.63 -2.11 6.45
N THR A 260 2.62 -3.10 5.56
CA THR A 260 1.39 -3.67 4.99
C THR A 260 0.52 -4.30 6.09
N SER A 261 1.10 -5.15 6.95
CA SER A 261 0.34 -5.83 8.01
C SER A 261 -0.17 -4.88 9.09
N SER A 262 0.59 -3.83 9.40
CA SER A 262 0.19 -2.81 10.37
C SER A 262 -0.94 -1.92 9.83
N MET A 263 -0.94 -1.63 8.53
CA MET A 263 -2.01 -0.84 7.90
C MET A 263 -3.37 -1.52 7.99
N ASP A 264 -3.45 -2.84 7.79
CA ASP A 264 -4.69 -3.58 7.99
C ASP A 264 -5.23 -3.40 9.42
N GLN A 265 -4.35 -3.45 10.43
CA GLN A 265 -4.73 -3.24 11.82
C GLN A 265 -5.19 -1.79 12.09
N TYR A 266 -4.47 -0.79 11.57
CA TYR A 266 -4.87 0.62 11.70
C TYR A 266 -6.22 0.89 11.04
N MET A 267 -6.50 0.30 9.88
CA MET A 267 -7.80 0.44 9.22
C MET A 267 -8.95 -0.08 10.08
N TYR A 268 -8.81 -1.23 10.75
CA TYR A 268 -9.83 -1.73 11.68
C TYR A 268 -10.03 -0.78 12.87
N ILE A 269 -8.96 -0.18 13.40
CA ILE A 269 -9.04 0.80 14.48
C ILE A 269 -9.79 2.06 14.01
N PHE A 270 -9.49 2.58 12.81
CA PHE A 270 -10.19 3.73 12.24
C PHE A 270 -11.68 3.45 12.03
N VAL A 271 -12.01 2.29 11.46
CA VAL A 271 -13.43 1.88 11.31
C VAL A 271 -14.11 1.83 12.66
N LEU A 272 -13.48 1.24 13.68
CA LEU A 272 -14.03 1.17 15.02
C LEU A 272 -14.31 2.56 15.61
N ILE A 273 -13.37 3.51 15.48
CA ILE A 273 -13.54 4.88 15.96
C ILE A 273 -14.73 5.55 15.27
N ILE A 274 -14.84 5.42 13.94
CA ILE A 274 -15.95 5.99 13.17
C ILE A 274 -17.28 5.37 13.60
N LEU A 275 -17.32 4.05 13.77
CA LEU A 275 -18.54 3.36 14.21
C LEU A 275 -18.95 3.74 15.64
N LEU A 276 -18.00 3.95 16.54
CA LEU A 276 -18.29 4.47 17.89
C LEU A 276 -18.85 5.89 17.84
N ALA A 277 -18.26 6.77 17.03
CA ALA A 277 -18.79 8.13 16.85
C ALA A 277 -20.22 8.11 16.28
N LEU A 278 -20.49 7.28 15.28
CA LEU A 278 -21.82 7.07 14.71
C LEU A 278 -22.78 6.48 15.75
N CYS A 279 -22.35 5.51 16.55
CA CYS A 279 -23.14 4.90 17.61
C CYS A 279 -23.63 5.97 18.61
N PHE A 280 -22.76 6.84 19.08
CA PHE A 280 -23.15 7.95 19.98
C PHE A 280 -24.13 8.90 19.32
N GLY A 281 -23.91 9.28 18.07
CA GLY A 281 -24.82 10.12 17.28
C GLY A 281 -26.22 9.52 17.13
N ILE A 282 -26.28 8.22 16.81
CA ILE A 282 -27.54 7.46 16.68
C ILE A 282 -28.24 7.35 18.03
N ILE A 283 -27.54 6.99 19.12
CA ILE A 283 -28.10 6.90 20.46
C ILE A 283 -28.73 8.22 20.86
N ASN A 284 -28.01 9.35 20.73
CA ASN A 284 -28.51 10.66 21.11
C ASN A 284 -29.77 11.06 20.34
N THR A 285 -29.73 10.91 19.02
CA THR A 285 -30.86 11.26 18.14
C THR A 285 -32.08 10.37 18.38
N MET A 286 -31.88 9.05 18.55
CA MET A 286 -32.96 8.12 18.84
C MET A 286 -33.52 8.30 20.22
N LEU A 287 -32.70 8.65 21.21
CA LEU A 287 -33.17 8.96 22.56
C LEU A 287 -34.12 10.17 22.55
N MET A 288 -33.71 11.24 21.84
CA MET A 288 -34.57 12.43 21.68
C MET A 288 -35.88 12.08 20.98
N ALA A 289 -35.79 11.26 19.90
CA ALA A 289 -37.00 10.79 19.18
C ALA A 289 -37.97 10.00 20.07
N VAL A 290 -37.45 9.16 20.96
CA VAL A 290 -38.25 8.38 21.92
C VAL A 290 -38.85 9.31 22.97
N LEU A 291 -38.09 10.26 23.50
CA LEU A 291 -38.59 11.19 24.54
C LEU A 291 -39.70 12.11 24.03
N GLU A 292 -39.61 12.59 22.80
CA GLU A 292 -40.65 13.41 22.15
C GLU A 292 -41.97 12.62 21.94
N ARG A 293 -41.91 11.29 21.85
CA ARG A 293 -43.03 10.40 21.58
C ARG A 293 -43.49 9.63 22.82
N VAL A 294 -43.10 10.05 24.00
CA VAL A 294 -43.47 9.35 25.27
C VAL A 294 -44.98 9.15 25.41
N LYS A 295 -45.79 10.17 25.12
CA LYS A 295 -47.27 10.10 25.17
C LYS A 295 -47.81 9.08 24.17
N GLU A 296 -47.30 9.03 22.94
CA GLU A 296 -47.72 8.08 21.91
C GLU A 296 -47.39 6.65 22.29
N ILE A 297 -46.15 6.44 22.78
CA ILE A 297 -45.67 5.12 23.24
C ILE A 297 -46.48 4.66 24.44
N GLY A 298 -46.82 5.58 25.37
CA GLY A 298 -47.69 5.32 26.49
C GLY A 298 -49.10 4.91 26.07
N MET A 299 -49.70 5.62 25.11
CA MET A 299 -51.01 5.25 24.54
C MET A 299 -50.99 3.85 23.89
N LEU A 300 -49.94 3.55 23.10
CA LEU A 300 -49.83 2.22 22.47
C LEU A 300 -49.76 1.10 23.52
N MET A 301 -49.05 1.35 24.64
CA MET A 301 -49.01 0.41 25.77
C MET A 301 -50.37 0.29 26.47
N ALA A 302 -51.11 1.38 26.65
CA ALA A 302 -52.44 1.40 27.27
C ALA A 302 -53.50 0.66 26.43
N VAL A 303 -53.41 0.73 25.09
CA VAL A 303 -54.27 -0.02 24.15
C VAL A 303 -53.85 -1.49 24.03
N GLY A 304 -52.83 -1.94 24.79
CA GLY A 304 -52.45 -3.36 24.89
C GLY A 304 -51.30 -3.79 23.94
N MET A 305 -50.56 -2.86 23.34
CA MET A 305 -49.42 -3.24 22.54
C MET A 305 -48.30 -3.82 23.42
N ASN A 306 -47.86 -5.04 23.09
CA ASN A 306 -46.78 -5.72 23.84
C ASN A 306 -45.45 -4.96 23.76
N LYS A 307 -44.77 -4.82 24.90
CA LYS A 307 -43.45 -4.19 25.03
C LYS A 307 -42.43 -4.69 23.99
N ARG A 308 -42.46 -5.99 23.67
CA ARG A 308 -41.60 -6.57 22.61
C ARG A 308 -41.85 -5.99 21.21
N ARG A 309 -43.12 -5.62 20.90
CA ARG A 309 -43.49 -5.01 19.61
C ARG A 309 -42.99 -3.57 19.53
N ILE A 310 -43.06 -2.80 20.60
CA ILE A 310 -42.54 -1.44 20.71
C ILE A 310 -41.02 -1.47 20.59
N PHE A 311 -40.34 -2.39 21.26
CA PHE A 311 -38.90 -2.59 21.15
C PHE A 311 -38.47 -2.84 19.69
N LYS A 312 -39.11 -3.81 19.03
CA LYS A 312 -38.84 -4.13 17.62
C LYS A 312 -39.12 -2.94 16.70
N MET A 313 -40.15 -2.13 16.98
CA MET A 313 -40.48 -0.95 16.19
C MET A 313 -39.33 0.09 16.25
N ILE A 314 -38.81 0.38 17.45
CA ILE A 314 -37.71 1.35 17.64
C ILE A 314 -36.41 0.84 17.00
N ILE A 315 -36.09 -0.46 17.14
CA ILE A 315 -34.92 -1.06 16.47
C ILE A 315 -35.06 -0.96 14.97
N LEU A 316 -36.23 -1.26 14.40
CA LEU A 316 -36.46 -1.16 12.95
C LEU A 316 -36.36 0.29 12.45
N GLU A 317 -36.87 1.27 13.22
CA GLU A 317 -36.78 2.68 12.87
C GLU A 317 -35.30 3.14 12.77
N SER A 318 -34.49 2.78 13.78
CA SER A 318 -33.05 3.04 13.76
C SER A 318 -32.32 2.31 12.63
N SER A 319 -32.63 1.03 12.42
CA SER A 319 -32.03 0.23 11.35
C SER A 319 -32.31 0.81 9.97
N LEU A 320 -33.53 1.28 9.73
CA LEU A 320 -33.91 1.92 8.46
C LEU A 320 -33.11 3.19 8.21
N LEU A 321 -32.96 4.05 9.23
CA LEU A 321 -32.17 5.27 9.13
C LEU A 321 -30.69 4.95 8.86
N THR A 322 -30.15 3.96 9.57
CA THR A 322 -28.75 3.54 9.42
C THR A 322 -28.49 2.90 8.06
N VAL A 323 -29.38 2.04 7.57
CA VAL A 323 -29.25 1.43 6.25
C VAL A 323 -29.36 2.49 5.14
N SER A 324 -30.31 3.44 5.27
CA SER A 324 -30.44 4.50 4.29
C SER A 324 -29.24 5.44 4.26
N GLY A 325 -28.75 5.88 5.42
CA GLY A 325 -27.54 6.71 5.53
C GLY A 325 -26.29 5.94 5.13
N GLY A 326 -26.21 4.66 5.52
CA GLY A 326 -25.13 3.76 5.20
C GLY A 326 -24.98 3.52 3.68
N ALA A 327 -26.09 3.20 3.03
CA ALA A 327 -26.12 2.99 1.59
C ALA A 327 -25.67 4.26 0.83
N LEU A 328 -26.19 5.43 1.23
CA LEU A 328 -25.79 6.71 0.64
C LEU A 328 -24.31 7.03 0.88
N GLY A 329 -23.81 6.83 2.10
CA GLY A 329 -22.41 7.10 2.44
C GLY A 329 -21.44 6.20 1.71
N ILE A 330 -21.73 4.90 1.63
CA ILE A 330 -20.92 3.93 0.87
C ILE A 330 -20.97 4.26 -0.63
N LEU A 331 -22.15 4.57 -1.17
CA LEU A 331 -22.29 4.91 -2.58
C LEU A 331 -21.49 6.17 -2.95
N ILE A 332 -21.64 7.25 -2.19
CA ILE A 332 -20.91 8.50 -2.41
C ILE A 332 -19.40 8.26 -2.23
N GLY A 333 -19.02 7.55 -1.17
CA GLY A 333 -17.63 7.18 -0.91
C GLY A 333 -17.03 6.39 -2.06
N SER A 334 -17.71 5.35 -2.54
CA SER A 334 -17.23 4.52 -3.65
C SER A 334 -17.14 5.28 -4.96
N VAL A 335 -18.09 6.17 -5.26
CA VAL A 335 -18.03 7.01 -6.49
C VAL A 335 -16.85 7.97 -6.43
N ILE A 336 -16.66 8.65 -5.30
CA ILE A 336 -15.58 9.63 -5.17
C ILE A 336 -14.22 8.94 -5.17
N THR A 337 -14.06 7.82 -4.44
CA THR A 337 -12.81 7.05 -4.49
C THR A 337 -12.51 6.56 -5.89
N LYS A 338 -13.51 6.10 -6.64
CA LYS A 338 -13.31 5.67 -8.03
C LYS A 338 -12.86 6.79 -8.97
N ILE A 339 -13.22 8.03 -8.70
CA ILE A 339 -12.68 9.19 -9.43
C ILE A 339 -11.18 9.36 -9.10
N PHE A 340 -10.81 9.24 -7.83
CA PHE A 340 -9.41 9.37 -7.39
C PHE A 340 -8.54 8.14 -7.66
N GLU A 341 -9.09 7.03 -8.15
CA GLU A 341 -8.32 5.92 -8.75
C GLU A 341 -7.69 6.33 -10.10
N THR A 342 -8.28 7.31 -10.80
CA THR A 342 -7.78 7.78 -12.10
C THR A 342 -7.15 9.17 -12.04
N VAL A 343 -7.55 10.00 -11.08
CA VAL A 343 -7.03 11.35 -10.86
C VAL A 343 -6.23 11.35 -9.56
N PRO A 344 -4.89 11.52 -9.60
CA PRO A 344 -4.08 11.45 -8.40
C PRO A 344 -4.34 12.63 -7.45
N ILE A 345 -4.31 12.34 -6.17
CA ILE A 345 -4.26 13.36 -5.12
C ILE A 345 -2.83 13.88 -5.06
N ASN A 346 -2.65 15.15 -5.42
CA ASN A 346 -1.33 15.77 -5.47
C ASN A 346 -0.90 16.30 -4.10
N LEU A 347 0.11 15.69 -3.52
CA LEU A 347 0.74 16.06 -2.25
C LEU A 347 2.14 16.65 -2.44
N SER A 348 2.44 17.24 -3.60
CA SER A 348 3.77 17.78 -3.91
C SER A 348 4.26 18.85 -2.91
N MET A 349 3.37 19.50 -2.18
CA MET A 349 3.72 20.40 -1.07
C MET A 349 4.48 19.67 0.05
N PHE A 350 4.31 18.36 0.20
CA PHE A 350 4.96 17.51 1.19
C PHE A 350 5.96 16.53 0.56
N ALA A 351 6.33 16.73 -0.72
CA ALA A 351 7.16 15.81 -1.49
C ALA A 351 8.46 15.42 -0.79
N ASP A 352 9.24 16.40 -0.29
CA ASP A 352 10.53 16.13 0.38
C ASP A 352 10.38 15.22 1.61
N GLY A 353 9.31 15.39 2.37
CA GLY A 353 9.00 14.54 3.52
C GLY A 353 8.57 13.13 3.09
N LEU A 354 7.69 13.02 2.11
CA LEU A 354 7.18 11.74 1.62
C LEU A 354 8.28 10.91 0.93
N GLU A 355 9.05 11.53 0.05
CA GLU A 355 10.15 10.89 -0.68
C GLU A 355 11.29 10.41 0.25
N SER A 356 11.49 11.06 1.40
CA SER A 356 12.47 10.60 2.41
C SER A 356 12.13 9.22 2.99
N TYR A 357 10.84 8.86 3.00
CA TYR A 357 10.33 7.55 3.43
C TYR A 357 9.93 6.64 2.25
N GLY A 358 10.21 7.06 1.02
CA GLY A 358 9.91 6.29 -0.18
C GLY A 358 8.45 6.33 -0.63
N PHE A 359 7.68 7.32 -0.21
CA PHE A 359 6.29 7.50 -0.65
C PHE A 359 6.21 8.47 -1.82
N ALA A 360 5.36 8.13 -2.80
CA ALA A 360 5.08 9.01 -3.93
C ALA A 360 4.33 10.28 -3.49
N SER A 361 4.58 11.40 -4.14
CA SER A 361 3.85 12.66 -3.92
C SER A 361 2.51 12.72 -4.65
N GLN A 362 2.24 11.79 -5.57
CA GLN A 362 0.97 11.62 -6.25
C GLN A 362 0.37 10.26 -5.84
N ILE A 363 -0.77 10.30 -5.17
CA ILE A 363 -1.40 9.12 -4.60
C ILE A 363 -2.75 8.88 -5.28
N TYR A 364 -2.94 7.67 -5.79
CA TYR A 364 -4.22 7.18 -6.28
C TYR A 364 -4.92 6.45 -5.15
N THR A 365 -6.23 6.58 -5.03
CA THR A 365 -6.99 5.80 -4.05
C THR A 365 -7.14 4.36 -4.53
N SER A 366 -7.12 3.41 -3.62
CA SER A 366 -7.34 1.98 -3.89
C SER A 366 -8.47 1.47 -3.02
N LEU A 367 -9.55 0.97 -3.62
CA LEU A 367 -10.74 0.55 -2.90
C LEU A 367 -10.95 -0.96 -3.02
N ARG A 368 -10.68 -1.68 -1.94
CA ARG A 368 -10.92 -3.14 -1.89
C ARG A 368 -12.39 -3.43 -1.59
N THR A 369 -13.01 -4.25 -2.43
CA THR A 369 -14.42 -4.65 -2.28
C THR A 369 -14.71 -5.30 -0.93
N GLU A 370 -13.77 -6.07 -0.39
CA GLU A 370 -13.89 -6.71 0.93
C GLU A 370 -14.12 -5.69 2.05
N MET A 371 -13.41 -4.56 2.01
CA MET A 371 -13.55 -3.48 3.01
C MET A 371 -14.92 -2.82 2.96
N LEU A 372 -15.49 -2.65 1.76
CA LEU A 372 -16.85 -2.13 1.61
C LEU A 372 -17.89 -3.06 2.25
N ILE A 373 -17.76 -4.37 2.02
CA ILE A 373 -18.66 -5.38 2.56
C ILE A 373 -18.59 -5.40 4.09
N ILE A 374 -17.37 -5.44 4.64
CA ILE A 374 -17.14 -5.43 6.09
C ILE A 374 -17.70 -4.14 6.70
N THR A 375 -17.43 -2.99 6.12
CA THR A 375 -17.95 -1.70 6.58
C THR A 375 -19.48 -1.67 6.54
N ALA A 376 -20.11 -2.16 5.48
CA ALA A 376 -21.57 -2.24 5.37
C ALA A 376 -22.21 -3.09 6.48
N ILE A 377 -21.63 -4.27 6.75
CA ILE A 377 -22.08 -5.16 7.82
C ILE A 377 -21.96 -4.49 9.19
N LEU A 378 -20.79 -3.89 9.46
CA LEU A 378 -20.50 -3.24 10.72
C LEU A 378 -21.41 -2.03 10.98
N VAL A 379 -21.75 -1.27 9.96
CA VAL A 379 -22.68 -0.13 10.04
C VAL A 379 -24.09 -0.60 10.42
N ILE A 380 -24.59 -1.64 9.77
CA ILE A 380 -25.89 -2.22 10.10
C ILE A 380 -25.90 -2.71 11.54
N LEU A 381 -24.86 -3.41 11.96
CA LEU A 381 -24.71 -3.91 13.34
C LEU A 381 -24.70 -2.75 14.34
N THR A 382 -23.96 -1.68 14.06
CA THR A 382 -23.89 -0.47 14.89
C THR A 382 -25.26 0.19 14.99
N GLY A 383 -26.03 0.28 13.91
CA GLY A 383 -27.38 0.83 13.91
C GLY A 383 -28.36 0.04 14.79
N VAL A 384 -28.25 -1.30 14.77
CA VAL A 384 -29.06 -2.17 15.64
C VAL A 384 -28.62 -2.03 17.09
N LEU A 385 -27.32 -2.08 17.39
CA LEU A 385 -26.82 -2.03 18.76
C LEU A 385 -27.07 -0.67 19.41
N SER A 386 -26.87 0.43 18.69
CA SER A 386 -27.12 1.78 19.20
C SER A 386 -28.59 2.03 19.56
N ALA A 387 -29.52 1.38 18.87
CA ALA A 387 -30.96 1.50 19.16
C ALA A 387 -31.42 0.76 20.42
N VAL A 388 -30.63 -0.20 20.92
CA VAL A 388 -31.01 -1.02 22.10
C VAL A 388 -31.19 -0.17 23.35
N TYR A 389 -30.30 0.81 23.59
CA TYR A 389 -30.38 1.68 24.77
C TYR A 389 -31.61 2.59 24.73
N PRO A 390 -31.89 3.37 23.67
CA PRO A 390 -33.16 4.15 23.57
C PRO A 390 -34.40 3.29 23.66
N ALA A 391 -34.39 2.12 22.99
CA ALA A 391 -35.55 1.20 23.05
C ALA A 391 -35.80 0.66 24.45
N ARG A 392 -34.77 0.28 25.21
CA ARG A 392 -34.91 -0.13 26.62
C ARG A 392 -35.42 1.00 27.51
N LYS A 393 -34.95 2.25 27.28
CA LYS A 393 -35.40 3.42 28.02
C LYS A 393 -36.87 3.70 27.75
N ALA A 394 -37.33 3.58 26.49
CA ALA A 394 -38.73 3.72 26.13
C ALA A 394 -39.65 2.72 26.89
N LEU A 395 -39.19 1.48 27.09
CA LEU A 395 -39.99 0.44 27.77
C LEU A 395 -40.07 0.59 29.29
N LYS A 396 -39.19 1.42 29.89
CA LYS A 396 -39.22 1.72 31.34
C LYS A 396 -40.14 2.88 31.69
N LEU A 397 -40.73 3.55 30.70
CA LEU A 397 -41.69 4.63 30.94
C LEU A 397 -43.00 4.06 31.52
N ASN A 398 -43.50 4.70 32.59
CA ASN A 398 -44.78 4.37 33.18
C ASN A 398 -45.92 4.94 32.32
N PRO A 399 -46.82 4.16 31.76
CA PRO A 399 -47.92 4.66 30.92
C PRO A 399 -48.77 5.74 31.61
N ALA A 400 -49.00 5.58 32.92
CA ALA A 400 -49.81 6.49 33.71
C ALA A 400 -49.15 7.86 33.94
N GLU A 401 -47.82 7.90 34.08
CA GLU A 401 -47.04 9.14 34.19
C GLU A 401 -46.83 9.81 32.81
N ALA A 402 -46.65 9.00 31.77
CA ALA A 402 -46.44 9.47 30.40
C ALA A 402 -47.65 10.21 29.81
N THR A 403 -48.87 9.92 30.31
CA THR A 403 -50.11 10.62 29.91
C THR A 403 -50.41 11.85 30.76
N ARG A 404 -49.74 12.06 31.90
CA ARG A 404 -50.04 13.08 32.92
C ARG A 404 -49.11 14.31 32.87
N THR A 405 -47.99 14.22 32.21
CA THR A 405 -47.09 15.36 32.01
C THR A 405 -47.62 16.31 30.92
N GLU A 406 -47.97 17.51 31.30
CA GLU A 406 -48.28 18.64 30.42
C GLU A 406 -47.10 19.05 29.55
#